data_be96a886adc4a1b3a84a92a2f6b63d1c
#
_entry.id   be96a886adc4a1b3a84a92a2f6b63d1c
#
_cell.length_a   1.000
_cell.length_b   1.000
_cell.length_c   1.000
_cell.angle_alpha   90.00
_cell.angle_beta   90.00
_cell.angle_gamma   90.00
#
_symmetry.space_group_name_H-M   'P 1'
#
loop_
_entity.id
_entity.type
_entity.pdbx_description
1 polymer ?
#
loop_
_entity_poly.entity_id
_entity_poly.type
_entity_poly.pdbx_seq_one_letter_code
_entity_poly.pdbx_strand_id
1 'polypeptide(L)'
;KFDADKLVKMIPQEYADFRTDVLENHGIDAPELREIDTGGSSFAQNTQSDGAKALLDVAFKHPIKIIANALGVPPDWMIQMGKDNDCKVAALLGTAEHAINQVKAGVDILVVSGTEAGGHCGSVSTMVLIPEVHQAIQPYGDVPILAAGGIVTGKQMAAAMAMGASGAWCGSVWLTTIESEVEPVIKEKMVAANSSQTVRSRSRTGKHSRQLVTPWTQAWEADSAPEPLPMPLQPMVAEPALQKVNKLAAGGHE
;
A
#
# COMPACT_ATOMS: atom_id res chain seq x y z
N LYS A 1 -8.03 23.00 -3.17
CA LYS A 1 -7.08 22.63 -4.24
C LYS A 1 -5.74 22.33 -3.60
N PHE A 2 -5.25 21.14 -3.81
CA PHE A 2 -3.90 20.74 -3.43
C PHE A 2 -2.93 21.54 -4.33
N ASP A 3 -2.06 22.34 -3.73
CA ASP A 3 -1.07 23.13 -4.44
C ASP A 3 0.29 22.45 -4.27
N ALA A 4 0.70 21.70 -5.29
CA ALA A 4 1.92 20.91 -5.30
C ALA A 4 3.17 21.76 -5.09
N ASP A 5 3.22 22.95 -5.71
CA ASP A 5 4.36 23.86 -5.58
C ASP A 5 4.50 24.40 -4.14
N LYS A 6 3.38 24.59 -3.46
CA LYS A 6 3.38 24.99 -2.06
C LYS A 6 3.90 23.89 -1.16
N LEU A 7 3.54 22.62 -1.44
CA LEU A 7 4.02 21.48 -0.67
C LEU A 7 5.52 21.23 -0.88
N VAL A 8 6.01 21.35 -2.12
CA VAL A 8 7.45 21.23 -2.40
C VAL A 8 8.25 22.25 -1.56
N LYS A 9 7.76 23.48 -1.44
CA LYS A 9 8.39 24.53 -0.62
C LYS A 9 8.36 24.24 0.89
N MET A 10 7.53 23.31 1.35
CA MET A 10 7.49 22.87 2.75
C MET A 10 8.52 21.79 3.07
N ILE A 11 9.16 21.20 2.07
CA ILE A 11 10.20 20.17 2.25
C ILE A 11 11.50 20.90 2.67
N PRO A 12 12.06 20.60 3.87
CA PRO A 12 13.33 21.19 4.27
C PRO A 12 14.46 20.77 3.32
N GLN A 13 15.42 21.66 3.10
CA GLN A 13 16.52 21.46 2.15
C GLN A 13 17.32 20.18 2.46
N GLU A 14 17.49 19.85 3.73
CA GLU A 14 18.20 18.63 4.17
C GLU A 14 17.68 17.33 3.54
N TYR A 15 16.37 17.24 3.22
CA TYR A 15 15.79 16.07 2.56
C TYR A 15 16.13 16.01 1.07
N ALA A 16 16.21 17.17 0.42
CA ALA A 16 16.67 17.24 -0.97
C ALA A 16 18.15 16.88 -1.06
N ASP A 17 18.97 17.38 -0.15
CA ASP A 17 20.40 17.11 -0.06
C ASP A 17 20.64 15.63 0.23
N PHE A 18 20.00 15.06 1.27
CA PHE A 18 20.11 13.64 1.61
C PHE A 18 19.71 12.73 0.42
N ARG A 19 18.59 13.02 -0.24
CA ARG A 19 18.17 12.28 -1.44
C ARG A 19 19.22 12.36 -2.55
N THR A 20 19.80 13.55 -2.76
CA THR A 20 20.83 13.78 -3.77
C THR A 20 22.07 12.96 -3.46
N ASP A 21 22.55 12.99 -2.22
CA ASP A 21 23.71 12.21 -1.78
C ASP A 21 23.49 10.70 -1.98
N VAL A 22 22.29 10.18 -1.63
CA VAL A 22 21.96 8.77 -1.85
C VAL A 22 22.03 8.38 -3.32
N LEU A 23 21.54 9.21 -4.24
CA LEU A 23 21.55 8.92 -5.66
C LEU A 23 22.94 9.08 -6.26
N GLU A 24 23.65 10.16 -5.96
CA GLU A 24 24.99 10.45 -6.47
C GLU A 24 26.03 9.42 -6.05
N ASN A 25 25.92 8.89 -4.82
CA ASN A 25 26.74 7.76 -4.35
C ASN A 25 26.58 6.50 -5.20
N HIS A 26 25.54 6.44 -6.03
CA HIS A 26 25.28 5.36 -7.00
C HIS A 26 25.40 5.84 -8.47
N GLY A 27 26.00 7.00 -8.70
CA GLY A 27 26.21 7.55 -10.03
C GLY A 27 24.92 8.02 -10.74
N ILE A 28 23.88 8.37 -9.98
CA ILE A 28 22.58 8.79 -10.50
C ILE A 28 22.36 10.26 -10.15
N ASP A 29 22.19 11.13 -11.16
CA ASP A 29 21.82 12.52 -10.92
C ASP A 29 20.44 12.62 -10.28
N ALA A 30 20.29 13.41 -9.24
CA ALA A 30 19.01 13.59 -8.56
C ALA A 30 18.00 14.36 -9.44
N PRO A 31 16.76 13.87 -9.60
CA PRO A 31 15.71 14.64 -10.28
C PRO A 31 15.22 15.79 -9.39
N GLU A 32 14.49 16.75 -9.97
CA GLU A 32 13.82 17.77 -9.17
C GLU A 32 12.75 17.20 -8.24
N LEU A 33 12.51 17.89 -7.13
CA LEU A 33 11.37 17.58 -6.26
C LEU A 33 10.07 17.95 -6.99
N ARG A 34 9.15 17.01 -7.10
CA ARG A 34 7.87 17.24 -7.77
C ARG A 34 6.78 16.33 -7.21
N GLU A 35 5.54 16.65 -7.55
CA GLU A 35 4.42 15.75 -7.32
C GLU A 35 4.59 14.44 -8.11
N ILE A 36 4.02 13.36 -7.60
CA ILE A 36 4.04 12.05 -8.26
C ILE A 36 3.29 12.16 -9.58
N ASP A 37 3.95 11.81 -10.67
CA ASP A 37 3.34 11.67 -11.99
C ASP A 37 2.54 10.36 -12.03
N THR A 38 1.22 10.48 -12.05
CA THR A 38 0.28 9.35 -12.10
C THR A 38 -0.37 9.19 -13.49
N GLY A 39 0.29 9.68 -14.54
CA GLY A 39 -0.19 9.52 -15.92
C GLY A 39 -1.41 10.37 -16.27
N GLY A 40 -1.47 11.61 -15.77
CA GLY A 40 -2.47 12.60 -16.16
C GLY A 40 -3.57 12.89 -15.13
N SER A 41 -3.61 12.16 -14.02
CA SER A 41 -4.39 12.55 -12.84
C SER A 41 -3.48 12.59 -11.60
N SER A 42 -3.61 13.63 -10.77
CA SER A 42 -2.82 13.67 -9.54
C SER A 42 -3.31 12.62 -8.55
N PHE A 43 -2.39 12.00 -7.80
CA PHE A 43 -2.75 11.11 -6.69
C PHE A 43 -3.76 11.77 -5.74
N ALA A 44 -3.59 13.07 -5.50
CA ALA A 44 -4.50 13.86 -4.70
C ALA A 44 -5.93 13.94 -5.28
N GLN A 45 -6.08 14.01 -6.59
CA GLN A 45 -7.41 14.02 -7.25
C GLN A 45 -8.10 12.66 -7.12
N ASN A 46 -7.37 11.56 -7.32
CA ASN A 46 -7.92 10.21 -7.24
C ASN A 46 -8.32 9.81 -5.82
N THR A 47 -7.74 10.41 -4.79
CA THR A 47 -8.10 10.18 -3.38
C THR A 47 -9.23 11.07 -2.89
N GLN A 48 -9.70 12.05 -3.68
CA GLN A 48 -10.90 12.84 -3.36
C GLN A 48 -12.18 12.08 -3.74
N SER A 49 -13.27 12.38 -3.04
CA SER A 49 -14.55 11.70 -3.25
C SER A 49 -15.04 11.70 -4.71
N ASP A 50 -14.84 12.80 -5.42
CA ASP A 50 -15.32 12.91 -6.82
C ASP A 50 -14.46 12.06 -7.77
N GLY A 51 -13.15 12.01 -7.58
CA GLY A 51 -12.27 11.14 -8.34
C GLY A 51 -12.56 9.66 -8.07
N ALA A 52 -12.73 9.29 -6.79
CA ALA A 52 -13.07 7.93 -6.41
C ALA A 52 -14.44 7.48 -6.96
N LYS A 53 -15.46 8.35 -6.96
CA LYS A 53 -16.77 8.06 -7.58
C LYS A 53 -16.63 7.82 -9.08
N ALA A 54 -15.90 8.68 -9.79
CA ALA A 54 -15.69 8.52 -11.23
C ALA A 54 -15.02 7.18 -11.58
N LEU A 55 -14.08 6.71 -10.74
CA LEU A 55 -13.45 5.39 -10.90
C LEU A 55 -14.45 4.26 -10.66
N LEU A 56 -15.30 4.35 -9.64
CA LEU A 56 -16.36 3.37 -9.39
C LEU A 56 -17.41 3.34 -10.49
N ASP A 57 -17.78 4.49 -11.07
CA ASP A 57 -18.71 4.55 -12.21
C ASP A 57 -18.16 3.79 -13.43
N VAL A 58 -16.84 3.78 -13.62
CA VAL A 58 -16.21 2.95 -14.66
C VAL A 58 -16.22 1.47 -14.24
N ALA A 59 -15.86 1.16 -13.00
CA ALA A 59 -15.82 -0.20 -12.50
C ALA A 59 -17.18 -0.91 -12.60
N PHE A 60 -18.28 -0.23 -12.27
CA PHE A 60 -19.63 -0.80 -12.33
C PHE A 60 -20.18 -1.02 -13.76
N LYS A 61 -19.46 -0.58 -14.79
CA LYS A 61 -19.76 -1.01 -16.18
C LYS A 61 -19.32 -2.46 -16.46
N HIS A 62 -18.60 -3.05 -15.55
CA HIS A 62 -18.11 -4.43 -15.63
C HIS A 62 -18.80 -5.32 -14.58
N PRO A 63 -18.89 -6.64 -14.78
CA PRO A 63 -19.59 -7.55 -13.87
C PRO A 63 -18.76 -7.85 -12.59
N ILE A 64 -18.30 -6.81 -11.92
CA ILE A 64 -17.58 -6.92 -10.65
C ILE A 64 -18.55 -7.28 -9.52
N LYS A 65 -18.04 -7.94 -8.47
CA LYS A 65 -18.83 -8.35 -7.32
C LYS A 65 -18.32 -7.79 -5.99
N ILE A 66 -17.12 -7.22 -5.99
CA ILE A 66 -16.49 -6.64 -4.81
C ILE A 66 -15.79 -5.35 -5.19
N ILE A 67 -16.00 -4.31 -4.39
CA ILE A 67 -15.18 -3.11 -4.35
C ILE A 67 -14.47 -3.04 -3.01
N ALA A 68 -13.24 -2.48 -2.97
CA ALA A 68 -12.45 -2.45 -1.75
C ALA A 68 -11.96 -1.03 -1.43
N ASN A 69 -12.05 -0.66 -0.16
CA ASN A 69 -11.51 0.57 0.39
C ASN A 69 -10.23 0.30 1.19
N ALA A 70 -9.14 1.00 0.88
CA ALA A 70 -7.85 0.84 1.55
C ALA A 70 -7.55 1.92 2.60
N LEU A 71 -8.39 2.96 2.72
CA LEU A 71 -8.12 4.16 3.53
C LEU A 71 -9.23 4.39 4.57
N GLY A 72 -9.07 3.78 5.74
CA GLY A 72 -9.99 3.97 6.86
C GLY A 72 -11.36 3.35 6.64
N VAL A 73 -12.38 3.92 7.27
CA VAL A 73 -13.78 3.48 7.11
C VAL A 73 -14.30 3.95 5.75
N PRO A 74 -14.90 3.06 4.93
CA PRO A 74 -15.54 3.49 3.68
C PRO A 74 -16.59 4.57 3.94
N PRO A 75 -16.66 5.64 3.13
CA PRO A 75 -17.69 6.63 3.27
C PRO A 75 -19.07 6.05 2.91
N ASP A 76 -20.13 6.59 3.51
CA ASP A 76 -21.51 6.11 3.33
C ASP A 76 -21.94 6.01 1.85
N TRP A 77 -21.48 6.98 1.04
CA TRP A 77 -21.77 6.98 -0.40
C TRP A 77 -21.17 5.76 -1.11
N MET A 78 -19.99 5.26 -0.68
CA MET A 78 -19.36 4.07 -1.28
C MET A 78 -20.11 2.80 -0.91
N ILE A 79 -20.57 2.70 0.33
CA ILE A 79 -21.39 1.58 0.80
C ILE A 79 -22.73 1.57 0.04
N GLN A 80 -23.33 2.74 -0.15
CA GLN A 80 -24.58 2.85 -0.90
C GLN A 80 -24.41 2.48 -2.38
N MET A 81 -23.35 2.97 -3.05
CA MET A 81 -23.02 2.59 -4.42
C MET A 81 -22.82 1.08 -4.58
N GLY A 82 -22.16 0.44 -3.61
CA GLY A 82 -22.03 -1.03 -3.59
C GLY A 82 -23.40 -1.72 -3.58
N LYS A 83 -24.29 -1.30 -2.69
CA LYS A 83 -25.65 -1.84 -2.59
C LYS A 83 -26.46 -1.63 -3.89
N ASP A 84 -26.40 -0.44 -4.46
CA ASP A 84 -27.14 -0.08 -5.69
C ASP A 84 -26.70 -0.90 -6.91
N ASN A 85 -25.47 -1.44 -6.87
CA ASN A 85 -24.89 -2.22 -7.98
C ASN A 85 -24.73 -3.72 -7.66
N ASP A 86 -25.40 -4.26 -6.62
CA ASP A 86 -25.26 -5.64 -6.17
C ASP A 86 -23.79 -6.07 -5.97
N CYS A 87 -23.01 -5.18 -5.36
CA CYS A 87 -21.57 -5.30 -5.18
C CYS A 87 -21.21 -5.20 -3.69
N LYS A 88 -20.44 -6.14 -3.19
CA LYS A 88 -19.99 -6.15 -1.79
C LYS A 88 -18.90 -5.11 -1.56
N VAL A 89 -18.91 -4.49 -0.39
CA VAL A 89 -17.89 -3.53 0.02
C VAL A 89 -16.92 -4.19 0.98
N ALA A 90 -15.68 -4.32 0.58
CA ALA A 90 -14.58 -4.76 1.42
C ALA A 90 -13.80 -3.56 1.96
N ALA A 91 -13.18 -3.68 3.13
CA ALA A 91 -12.29 -2.65 3.66
C ALA A 91 -11.06 -3.24 4.33
N LEU A 92 -9.90 -2.62 4.08
CA LEU A 92 -8.62 -3.02 4.65
C LEU A 92 -8.45 -2.43 6.05
N LEU A 93 -7.87 -3.22 6.94
CA LEU A 93 -7.63 -2.82 8.33
C LEU A 93 -6.37 -3.47 8.90
N GLY A 94 -5.82 -2.88 9.96
CA GLY A 94 -4.63 -3.36 10.65
C GLY A 94 -4.77 -3.42 12.17
N THR A 95 -6.00 -3.22 12.72
CA THR A 95 -6.29 -3.33 14.17
C THR A 95 -7.71 -3.81 14.42
N ALA A 96 -7.96 -4.40 15.59
CA ALA A 96 -9.30 -4.82 15.99
C ALA A 96 -10.28 -3.63 16.13
N GLU A 97 -9.81 -2.47 16.58
CA GLU A 97 -10.62 -1.25 16.66
C GLU A 97 -11.12 -0.81 15.28
N HIS A 98 -10.25 -0.83 14.26
CA HIS A 98 -10.64 -0.54 12.88
C HIS A 98 -11.70 -1.53 12.38
N ALA A 99 -11.57 -2.82 12.72
CA ALA A 99 -12.55 -3.84 12.34
C ALA A 99 -13.95 -3.53 12.90
N ILE A 100 -14.03 -3.22 14.20
CA ILE A 100 -15.28 -2.85 14.86
C ILE A 100 -15.93 -1.63 14.17
N ASN A 101 -15.15 -0.60 13.88
CA ASN A 101 -15.65 0.61 13.24
C ASN A 101 -16.16 0.34 11.80
N GLN A 102 -15.49 -0.52 11.05
CA GLN A 102 -15.91 -0.91 9.70
C GLN A 102 -17.18 -1.77 9.72
N VAL A 103 -17.28 -2.73 10.65
CA VAL A 103 -18.51 -3.53 10.81
C VAL A 103 -19.70 -2.64 11.15
N LYS A 104 -19.54 -1.69 12.08
CA LYS A 104 -20.58 -0.72 12.46
C LYS A 104 -20.99 0.19 11.29
N ALA A 105 -20.07 0.48 10.38
CA ALA A 105 -20.36 1.26 9.17
C ALA A 105 -21.08 0.44 8.07
N GLY A 106 -21.19 -0.88 8.22
CA GLY A 106 -21.90 -1.74 7.27
C GLY A 106 -21.01 -2.30 6.15
N VAL A 107 -19.71 -2.45 6.41
CA VAL A 107 -18.78 -3.16 5.51
C VAL A 107 -19.14 -4.64 5.44
N ASP A 108 -19.19 -5.21 4.24
CA ASP A 108 -19.56 -6.61 4.01
C ASP A 108 -18.40 -7.59 4.23
N ILE A 109 -17.15 -7.17 4.02
CA ILE A 109 -15.96 -8.04 4.07
C ILE A 109 -14.80 -7.27 4.71
N LEU A 110 -14.15 -7.88 5.70
CA LEU A 110 -12.95 -7.31 6.33
C LEU A 110 -11.68 -7.90 5.70
N VAL A 111 -10.77 -7.05 5.22
CA VAL A 111 -9.44 -7.47 4.77
C VAL A 111 -8.44 -7.16 5.88
N VAL A 112 -8.10 -8.18 6.66
CA VAL A 112 -7.25 -8.07 7.85
C VAL A 112 -5.79 -8.18 7.44
N SER A 113 -5.08 -7.04 7.44
CA SER A 113 -3.73 -6.91 6.91
C SER A 113 -2.67 -6.79 8.01
N GLY A 114 -1.91 -7.87 8.20
CA GLY A 114 -0.81 -7.90 9.16
C GLY A 114 0.47 -7.24 8.67
N THR A 115 1.48 -7.20 9.56
CA THR A 115 2.79 -6.55 9.30
C THR A 115 3.58 -7.21 8.17
N GLU A 116 3.26 -8.45 7.79
CA GLU A 116 3.90 -9.18 6.69
C GLU A 116 3.39 -8.76 5.31
N ALA A 117 2.34 -7.94 5.25
CA ALA A 117 1.80 -7.44 3.98
C ALA A 117 2.82 -6.59 3.23
N GLY A 118 2.97 -6.83 1.93
CA GLY A 118 3.73 -5.94 1.04
C GLY A 118 3.00 -4.61 0.85
N GLY A 119 3.76 -3.52 0.75
CA GLY A 119 3.21 -2.16 0.76
C GLY A 119 2.84 -1.70 2.18
N HIS A 120 1.91 -0.76 2.29
CA HIS A 120 1.50 -0.22 3.59
C HIS A 120 0.96 -1.32 4.51
N CYS A 121 1.49 -1.37 5.73
CA CYS A 121 1.15 -2.42 6.69
C CYS A 121 1.13 -1.89 8.13
N GLY A 122 0.34 -2.57 8.97
CA GLY A 122 0.28 -2.33 10.41
C GLY A 122 1.52 -2.82 11.15
N SER A 123 1.43 -2.86 12.48
CA SER A 123 2.51 -3.32 13.37
C SER A 123 2.25 -4.71 13.97
N VAL A 124 1.02 -5.20 13.88
CA VAL A 124 0.62 -6.50 14.43
C VAL A 124 0.79 -7.56 13.35
N SER A 125 1.36 -8.72 13.71
CA SER A 125 1.54 -9.82 12.76
C SER A 125 0.20 -10.43 12.33
N THR A 126 0.15 -10.96 11.12
CA THR A 126 -1.05 -11.62 10.55
C THR A 126 -1.56 -12.73 11.47
N MET A 127 -0.63 -13.52 12.04
CA MET A 127 -0.97 -14.63 12.94
C MET A 127 -1.62 -14.19 14.26
N VAL A 128 -1.29 -12.99 14.75
CA VAL A 128 -1.90 -12.43 15.97
C VAL A 128 -3.18 -11.67 15.64
N LEU A 129 -3.15 -10.89 14.56
CA LEU A 129 -4.24 -9.98 14.22
C LEU A 129 -5.53 -10.69 13.80
N ILE A 130 -5.43 -11.81 13.05
CA ILE A 130 -6.62 -12.53 12.56
C ILE A 130 -7.51 -13.02 13.71
N PRO A 131 -7.03 -13.81 14.68
CA PRO A 131 -7.87 -14.29 15.79
C PRO A 131 -8.33 -13.14 16.70
N GLU A 132 -7.51 -12.10 16.89
CA GLU A 132 -7.91 -10.91 17.64
C GLU A 132 -9.11 -10.20 16.99
N VAL A 133 -9.05 -9.96 15.68
CA VAL A 133 -10.16 -9.34 14.93
C VAL A 133 -11.37 -10.24 14.92
N HIS A 134 -11.21 -11.54 14.65
CA HIS A 134 -12.31 -12.50 14.65
C HIS A 134 -13.07 -12.48 15.99
N GLN A 135 -12.36 -12.48 17.10
CA GLN A 135 -12.98 -12.39 18.42
C GLN A 135 -13.65 -11.04 18.67
N ALA A 136 -13.00 -9.94 18.27
CA ALA A 136 -13.47 -8.59 18.54
C ALA A 136 -14.77 -8.23 17.81
N ILE A 137 -15.01 -8.79 16.62
CA ILE A 137 -16.23 -8.48 15.84
C ILE A 137 -17.44 -9.34 16.23
N GLN A 138 -17.27 -10.45 16.95
CA GLN A 138 -18.37 -11.36 17.33
C GLN A 138 -19.61 -10.66 17.91
N PRO A 139 -19.51 -9.63 18.79
CA PRO A 139 -20.68 -8.94 19.30
C PRO A 139 -21.44 -8.09 18.25
N TYR A 140 -20.84 -7.83 17.10
CA TYR A 140 -21.37 -6.92 16.08
C TYR A 140 -21.89 -7.62 14.82
N GLY A 141 -21.62 -8.91 14.65
CA GLY A 141 -22.10 -9.73 13.55
C GLY A 141 -21.06 -10.69 13.00
N ASP A 142 -21.51 -11.58 12.12
CA ASP A 142 -20.67 -12.55 11.41
C ASP A 142 -20.25 -11.97 10.06
N VAL A 143 -19.18 -11.17 10.07
CA VAL A 143 -18.62 -10.55 8.87
C VAL A 143 -17.40 -11.35 8.42
N PRO A 144 -17.36 -11.84 7.16
CA PRO A 144 -16.25 -12.64 6.66
C PRO A 144 -14.93 -11.86 6.66
N ILE A 145 -13.86 -12.56 7.07
CA ILE A 145 -12.49 -12.06 7.14
C ILE A 145 -11.67 -12.65 6.00
N LEU A 146 -11.03 -11.81 5.20
CA LEU A 146 -9.97 -12.21 4.29
C LEU A 146 -8.63 -11.86 4.92
N ALA A 147 -7.81 -12.88 5.18
CA ALA A 147 -6.49 -12.69 5.75
C ALA A 147 -5.51 -12.16 4.69
N ALA A 148 -4.80 -11.07 5.02
CA ALA A 148 -3.81 -10.44 4.16
C ALA A 148 -2.47 -10.31 4.86
N GLY A 149 -1.38 -10.45 4.09
CA GLY A 149 -0.02 -10.33 4.60
C GLY A 149 0.73 -11.66 4.69
N GLY A 150 1.72 -11.82 3.81
CA GLY A 150 2.62 -12.97 3.78
C GLY A 150 1.99 -14.29 3.32
N ILE A 151 0.76 -14.29 2.84
CA ILE A 151 0.05 -15.51 2.39
C ILE A 151 0.29 -15.71 0.89
N VAL A 152 0.99 -16.79 0.54
CA VAL A 152 1.33 -17.15 -0.84
C VAL A 152 1.09 -18.63 -1.15
N THR A 153 0.83 -19.46 -0.14
CA THR A 153 0.61 -20.91 -0.29
C THR A 153 -0.74 -21.35 0.27
N GLY A 154 -1.26 -22.45 -0.24
CA GLY A 154 -2.49 -23.06 0.30
C GLY A 154 -2.37 -23.48 1.76
N LYS A 155 -1.17 -23.87 2.23
CA LYS A 155 -0.93 -24.17 3.65
C LYS A 155 -1.11 -22.95 4.55
N GLN A 156 -0.61 -21.79 4.11
CA GLN A 156 -0.79 -20.53 4.84
C GLN A 156 -2.25 -20.09 4.84
N MET A 157 -2.96 -20.25 3.71
CA MET A 157 -4.40 -19.97 3.64
C MET A 157 -5.19 -20.88 4.60
N ALA A 158 -4.89 -22.18 4.61
CA ALA A 158 -5.54 -23.13 5.54
C ALA A 158 -5.28 -22.78 7.00
N ALA A 159 -4.06 -22.34 7.34
CA ALA A 159 -3.72 -21.86 8.68
C ALA A 159 -4.52 -20.59 9.05
N ALA A 160 -4.63 -19.62 8.13
CA ALA A 160 -5.43 -18.41 8.34
C ALA A 160 -6.92 -18.74 8.56
N MET A 161 -7.47 -19.70 7.80
CA MET A 161 -8.84 -20.18 7.99
C MET A 161 -9.04 -20.86 9.35
N ALA A 162 -8.07 -21.63 9.81
CA ALA A 162 -8.11 -22.23 11.14
C ALA A 162 -8.09 -21.18 12.28
N MET A 163 -7.58 -19.98 12.01
CA MET A 163 -7.56 -18.84 12.94
C MET A 163 -8.85 -17.98 12.88
N GLY A 164 -9.81 -18.32 12.02
CA GLY A 164 -11.08 -17.60 11.90
C GLY A 164 -11.24 -16.77 10.61
N ALA A 165 -10.30 -16.82 9.67
CA ALA A 165 -10.50 -16.20 8.37
C ALA A 165 -11.42 -17.06 7.48
N SER A 166 -12.20 -16.40 6.61
CA SER A 166 -13.02 -17.06 5.58
C SER A 166 -12.24 -17.35 4.31
N GLY A 167 -11.05 -16.76 4.15
CA GLY A 167 -10.17 -16.92 2.99
C GLY A 167 -8.94 -16.03 3.08
N ALA A 168 -8.27 -15.81 1.94
CA ALA A 168 -7.06 -15.00 1.85
C ALA A 168 -7.20 -13.87 0.81
N TRP A 169 -6.54 -12.75 1.10
CA TRP A 169 -6.33 -11.65 0.18
C TRP A 169 -4.84 -11.58 -0.17
N CYS A 170 -4.46 -12.09 -1.33
CA CYS A 170 -3.09 -12.16 -1.78
C CYS A 170 -2.76 -10.97 -2.68
N GLY A 171 -1.64 -10.30 -2.42
CA GLY A 171 -1.17 -9.13 -3.18
C GLY A 171 0.15 -9.39 -3.89
N SER A 172 1.26 -9.43 -3.15
CA SER A 172 2.62 -9.43 -3.70
C SER A 172 2.92 -10.60 -4.65
N VAL A 173 2.29 -11.75 -4.44
CA VAL A 173 2.45 -12.92 -5.33
C VAL A 173 2.02 -12.62 -6.77
N TRP A 174 1.02 -11.78 -6.96
CA TRP A 174 0.52 -11.41 -8.29
C TRP A 174 1.43 -10.42 -9.03
N LEU A 175 2.25 -9.68 -8.29
CA LEU A 175 3.18 -8.71 -8.90
C LEU A 175 4.29 -9.38 -9.73
N THR A 176 4.54 -10.68 -9.51
CA THR A 176 5.58 -11.44 -10.21
C THR A 176 5.05 -12.21 -11.43
N THR A 177 3.74 -12.16 -11.69
CA THR A 177 3.14 -12.82 -12.86
C THR A 177 3.44 -12.06 -14.16
N ILE A 178 3.29 -12.73 -15.30
CA ILE A 178 3.53 -12.11 -16.60
C ILE A 178 2.49 -11.05 -16.96
N GLU A 179 1.28 -11.17 -16.40
CA GLU A 179 0.17 -10.25 -16.59
C GLU A 179 0.33 -8.95 -15.80
N SER A 180 1.21 -8.93 -14.80
CA SER A 180 1.48 -7.73 -14.02
C SER A 180 2.24 -6.70 -14.84
N GLU A 181 1.86 -5.42 -14.71
CA GLU A 181 2.55 -4.28 -15.35
C GLU A 181 3.84 -3.85 -14.61
N VAL A 182 4.24 -4.58 -13.56
CA VAL A 182 5.50 -4.31 -12.86
C VAL A 182 6.68 -4.56 -13.79
N GLU A 183 7.65 -3.65 -13.77
CA GLU A 183 8.86 -3.72 -14.60
C GLU A 183 9.59 -5.07 -14.43
N PRO A 184 10.08 -5.70 -15.51
CA PRO A 184 10.72 -7.01 -15.47
C PRO A 184 11.84 -7.12 -14.43
N VAL A 185 12.70 -6.12 -14.34
CA VAL A 185 13.81 -6.08 -13.37
C VAL A 185 13.31 -6.13 -11.92
N ILE A 186 12.15 -5.53 -11.62
CA ILE A 186 11.55 -5.59 -10.27
C ILE A 186 10.98 -6.98 -10.02
N LYS A 187 10.31 -7.61 -11.01
CA LYS A 187 9.83 -8.99 -10.91
C LYS A 187 10.97 -9.96 -10.62
N GLU A 188 12.07 -9.86 -11.35
CA GLU A 188 13.27 -10.68 -11.14
C GLU A 188 13.82 -10.55 -9.72
N LYS A 189 13.94 -9.30 -9.22
CA LYS A 189 14.38 -9.04 -7.84
C LYS A 189 13.40 -9.60 -6.82
N MET A 190 12.10 -9.50 -7.04
CA MET A 190 11.08 -10.06 -6.16
C MET A 190 11.13 -11.59 -6.13
N VAL A 191 11.33 -12.25 -7.27
CA VAL A 191 11.43 -13.71 -7.36
C VAL A 191 12.71 -14.23 -6.72
N ALA A 192 13.83 -13.50 -6.86
CA ALA A 192 15.11 -13.86 -6.27
C ALA A 192 15.17 -13.62 -4.75
N ALA A 193 14.35 -12.72 -4.21
CA ALA A 193 14.37 -12.34 -2.82
C ALA A 193 13.73 -13.40 -1.90
N ASN A 194 14.24 -13.50 -0.69
CA ASN A 194 13.61 -14.25 0.39
C ASN A 194 13.03 -13.30 1.47
N SER A 195 12.36 -13.86 2.47
CA SER A 195 11.69 -13.07 3.52
C SER A 195 12.62 -12.17 4.35
N SER A 196 13.91 -12.55 4.52
CA SER A 196 14.88 -11.74 5.25
C SER A 196 15.37 -10.52 4.44
N GLN A 197 15.11 -10.50 3.15
CA GLN A 197 15.47 -9.39 2.26
C GLN A 197 14.32 -8.38 2.09
N THR A 198 13.42 -8.33 3.07
CA THR A 198 12.39 -7.29 3.16
C THR A 198 12.57 -6.44 4.41
N VAL A 199 12.21 -5.18 4.32
CA VAL A 199 12.23 -4.22 5.43
C VAL A 199 10.89 -3.51 5.53
N ARG A 200 10.48 -3.20 6.76
CA ARG A 200 9.33 -2.35 7.05
C ARG A 200 9.83 -0.93 7.30
N SER A 201 9.77 -0.10 6.28
CA SER A 201 10.38 1.23 6.25
C SER A 201 9.35 2.34 6.00
N ARG A 202 9.68 3.55 6.42
CA ARG A 202 8.93 4.79 6.12
C ARG A 202 9.52 5.57 4.96
N SER A 203 10.61 5.10 4.37
CA SER A 203 11.44 5.79 3.37
C SER A 203 10.68 6.25 2.12
N ARG A 204 9.59 5.58 1.75
CA ARG A 204 8.85 5.86 0.53
C ARG A 204 7.71 6.86 0.71
N THR A 205 6.91 6.70 1.77
CA THR A 205 5.66 7.46 1.92
C THR A 205 5.50 8.16 3.27
N GLY A 206 6.46 8.00 4.17
CA GLY A 206 6.36 8.49 5.55
C GLY A 206 5.48 7.60 6.44
N LYS A 207 4.78 6.62 5.86
CA LYS A 207 4.06 5.56 6.58
C LYS A 207 4.80 4.25 6.43
N HIS A 208 4.72 3.40 7.45
CA HIS A 208 5.34 2.08 7.38
C HIS A 208 4.80 1.26 6.21
N SER A 209 5.70 0.79 5.37
CA SER A 209 5.42 -0.11 4.26
C SER A 209 6.51 -1.16 4.14
N ARG A 210 6.13 -2.40 3.82
CA ARG A 210 7.09 -3.47 3.57
C ARG A 210 7.57 -3.40 2.13
N GLN A 211 8.88 -3.34 2.00
CA GLN A 211 9.60 -3.17 0.73
C GLN A 211 10.75 -4.19 0.67
N LEU A 212 11.28 -4.42 -0.52
CA LEU A 212 12.58 -5.09 -0.65
C LEU A 212 13.68 -4.22 -0.05
N VAL A 213 14.68 -4.86 0.56
CA VAL A 213 15.90 -4.17 0.98
C VAL A 213 16.65 -3.70 -0.27
N THR A 214 16.93 -2.41 -0.32
CA THR A 214 17.63 -1.74 -1.42
C THR A 214 18.59 -0.71 -0.85
N PRO A 215 19.58 -0.19 -1.60
CA PRO A 215 20.41 0.92 -1.17
C PRO A 215 19.59 2.12 -0.67
N TRP A 216 18.44 2.39 -1.31
CA TRP A 216 17.51 3.43 -0.86
C TRP A 216 16.98 3.18 0.55
N THR A 217 16.43 1.99 0.79
CA THR A 217 15.89 1.67 2.12
C THR A 217 16.99 1.62 3.18
N GLN A 218 18.16 1.10 2.84
CA GLN A 218 19.30 1.06 3.75
C GLN A 218 19.78 2.46 4.14
N ALA A 219 19.84 3.40 3.20
CA ALA A 219 20.21 4.77 3.48
C ALA A 219 19.23 5.44 4.45
N TRP A 220 17.90 5.22 4.25
CA TRP A 220 16.86 5.78 5.12
C TRP A 220 16.72 5.12 6.49
N GLU A 221 17.24 3.92 6.68
CA GLU A 221 17.27 3.21 7.98
C GLU A 221 18.59 3.45 8.74
N ALA A 222 19.56 4.19 8.16
CA ALA A 222 20.80 4.53 8.83
C ALA A 222 20.56 5.58 9.93
N ASP A 223 21.34 5.50 11.02
CA ASP A 223 21.24 6.44 12.15
C ASP A 223 21.49 7.91 11.75
N SER A 224 22.20 8.14 10.65
CA SER A 224 22.46 9.48 10.09
C SER A 224 21.36 10.03 9.20
N ALA A 225 20.33 9.22 8.86
CA ALA A 225 19.25 9.64 7.99
C ALA A 225 18.30 10.60 8.71
N PRO A 226 17.72 11.59 8.01
CA PRO A 226 16.65 12.40 8.58
C PRO A 226 15.40 11.54 8.80
N GLU A 227 14.61 11.86 9.83
CA GLU A 227 13.32 11.19 10.04
C GLU A 227 12.40 11.37 8.85
N PRO A 228 11.84 10.27 8.26
CA PRO A 228 10.98 10.40 7.10
C PRO A 228 9.80 11.35 7.33
N LEU A 229 9.58 12.27 6.40
CA LEU A 229 8.50 13.25 6.46
C LEU A 229 7.12 12.57 6.48
N PRO A 230 6.11 13.19 7.08
CA PRO A 230 4.74 12.69 6.98
C PRO A 230 4.22 12.79 5.54
N MET A 231 3.26 11.92 5.18
CA MET A 231 2.52 12.05 3.94
C MET A 231 1.78 13.41 3.90
N PRO A 232 1.78 14.16 2.79
CA PRO A 232 2.21 13.78 1.45
C PRO A 232 3.64 14.19 1.08
N LEU A 233 4.46 14.69 1.99
CA LEU A 233 5.77 15.26 1.68
C LEU A 233 6.81 14.20 1.33
N GLN A 234 6.87 13.10 2.09
CA GLN A 234 7.83 12.02 1.83
C GLN A 234 7.74 11.43 0.42
N PRO A 235 6.55 11.14 -0.14
CA PRO A 235 6.44 10.73 -1.53
C PRO A 235 7.03 11.72 -2.54
N MET A 236 6.96 13.03 -2.27
CA MET A 236 7.52 14.05 -3.16
C MET A 236 9.07 14.03 -3.15
N VAL A 237 9.67 13.54 -2.07
CA VAL A 237 11.12 13.29 -1.98
C VAL A 237 11.48 11.97 -2.67
N ALA A 238 10.74 10.89 -2.39
CA ALA A 238 11.08 9.53 -2.75
C ALA A 238 10.70 9.15 -4.19
N GLU A 239 9.46 9.42 -4.61
CA GLU A 239 8.94 8.88 -5.87
C GLU A 239 9.66 9.37 -7.12
N PRO A 240 10.06 10.66 -7.25
CA PRO A 240 10.84 11.09 -8.42
C PRO A 240 12.19 10.36 -8.53
N ALA A 241 12.84 10.11 -7.39
CA ALA A 241 14.09 9.36 -7.32
C ALA A 241 13.89 7.90 -7.74
N LEU A 242 12.90 7.22 -7.14
CA LEU A 242 12.61 5.82 -7.44
C LEU A 242 12.14 5.62 -8.88
N GLN A 243 11.35 6.53 -9.45
CA GLN A 243 10.96 6.50 -10.87
C GLN A 243 12.17 6.62 -11.79
N LYS A 244 13.14 7.50 -11.45
CA LYS A 244 14.38 7.61 -12.24
C LYS A 244 15.21 6.33 -12.16
N VAL A 245 15.41 5.78 -10.97
CA VAL A 245 16.11 4.49 -10.77
C VAL A 245 15.45 3.39 -11.59
N ASN A 246 14.12 3.26 -11.52
CA ASN A 246 13.40 2.23 -12.28
C ASN A 246 13.58 2.38 -13.80
N LYS A 247 13.54 3.63 -14.31
CA LYS A 247 13.76 3.89 -15.74
C LYS A 247 15.18 3.52 -16.18
N LEU A 248 16.19 3.81 -15.36
CA LEU A 248 17.57 3.43 -15.64
C LEU A 248 17.74 1.91 -15.63
N ALA A 249 17.19 1.22 -14.63
CA ALA A 249 17.23 -0.23 -14.53
C ALA A 249 16.53 -0.91 -15.73
N ALA A 250 15.38 -0.40 -16.18
CA ALA A 250 14.69 -0.87 -17.38
C ALA A 250 15.52 -0.65 -18.66
N GLY A 251 16.39 0.36 -18.68
CA GLY A 251 17.35 0.64 -19.76
C GLY A 251 18.63 -0.20 -19.71
N GLY A 252 18.77 -1.14 -18.77
CA GLY A 252 19.94 -2.02 -18.64
C GLY A 252 21.12 -1.40 -17.88
N HIS A 253 20.90 -0.35 -17.12
CA HIS A 253 21.90 0.17 -16.19
C HIS A 253 21.85 -0.66 -14.88
N GLU A 254 22.99 -1.25 -14.49
CA GLU A 254 23.17 -1.99 -13.24
C GLU A 254 23.34 -1.07 -12.03
#